data_5c6f43cd8facd5e8e1eebc325205f466
#
_entry.id   5c6f43cd8facd5e8e1eebc325205f466
#
_cell.length_a   1.000
_cell.length_b   1.000
_cell.length_c   1.000
_cell.angle_alpha   90.00
_cell.angle_beta   90.00
_cell.angle_gamma   90.00
#
_symmetry.space_group_name_H-M   'P 1'
#
loop_
_entity.id
_entity.type
_entity.pdbx_description
1 polymer ?
#
loop_
_entity_poly.entity_id
_entity_poly.type
_entity_poly.pdbx_seq_one_letter_code
_entity_poly.pdbx_strand_id
1 'polypeptide(L)'
;MTLAFCLDTSAIITLRDDEPGAERVATLLEGPDPCLACFITRMEVLYRVWKDEGERSGRLAYEQLQSLPIQWVDQTEPLLLEASRIKASHPLSVADAWIAATAILSRATLLNKDPEFEAMTEMDQV
;
A
#
# COMPACT_ATOMS: atom_id res chain seq x y z
N MET A 1 16.91 -15.19 -5.31
CA MET A 1 16.39 -14.01 -4.59
C MET A 1 14.89 -13.90 -4.87
N THR A 2 14.09 -13.84 -3.82
CA THR A 2 12.64 -13.73 -3.98
C THR A 2 12.25 -12.25 -4.09
N LEU A 3 11.55 -11.90 -5.17
CA LEU A 3 10.96 -10.57 -5.30
C LEU A 3 9.71 -10.51 -4.42
N ALA A 4 9.49 -9.36 -3.82
CA ALA A 4 8.27 -9.07 -3.07
C ALA A 4 7.80 -7.68 -3.45
N PHE A 5 6.48 -7.49 -3.48
CA PHE A 5 5.88 -6.20 -3.83
C PHE A 5 5.02 -5.70 -2.67
N CYS A 6 5.20 -4.43 -2.35
CA CYS A 6 4.35 -3.75 -1.38
C CYS A 6 3.38 -2.86 -2.16
N LEU A 7 2.09 -3.10 -1.96
CA LEU A 7 1.05 -2.32 -2.63
C LEU A 7 0.69 -1.13 -1.75
N ASP A 8 0.81 0.07 -2.30
CA ASP A 8 0.29 1.24 -1.61
C ASP A 8 -1.22 1.36 -1.85
N THR A 9 -1.85 2.31 -1.19
CA THR A 9 -3.28 2.52 -1.32
C THR A 9 -3.68 2.86 -2.75
N SER A 10 -2.86 3.65 -3.47
CA SER A 10 -3.19 4.04 -4.84
C SER A 10 -3.21 2.85 -5.79
N ALA A 11 -2.33 1.88 -5.60
CA ALA A 11 -2.33 0.66 -6.42
C ALA A 11 -3.61 -0.15 -6.22
N ILE A 12 -4.06 -0.27 -4.98
CA ILE A 12 -5.29 -1.01 -4.65
C ILE A 12 -6.53 -0.30 -5.19
N ILE A 13 -6.59 1.02 -5.06
CA ILE A 13 -7.69 1.82 -5.62
C ILE A 13 -7.72 1.70 -7.14
N THR A 14 -6.55 1.70 -7.77
CA THR A 14 -6.42 1.48 -9.22
C THR A 14 -7.04 0.15 -9.64
N LEU A 15 -6.76 -0.91 -8.90
CA LEU A 15 -7.34 -2.22 -9.16
C LEU A 15 -8.86 -2.20 -8.99
N ARG A 16 -9.33 -1.65 -7.88
CA ARG A 16 -10.77 -1.59 -7.58
C ARG A 16 -11.55 -0.82 -8.63
N ASP A 17 -11.04 0.33 -9.04
CA ASP A 17 -11.75 1.25 -9.94
C ASP A 17 -11.45 0.99 -11.42
N ASP A 18 -10.71 -0.07 -11.72
CA ASP A 18 -10.32 -0.44 -13.08
C ASP A 18 -9.67 0.71 -13.85
N GLU A 19 -8.79 1.42 -13.17
CA GLU A 19 -8.03 2.53 -13.75
C GLU A 19 -6.85 2.03 -14.58
N PRO A 20 -6.23 2.89 -15.40
CA PRO A 20 -5.00 2.50 -16.12
C PRO A 20 -3.95 1.96 -15.15
N GLY A 21 -3.45 0.76 -15.41
CA GLY A 21 -2.52 0.04 -14.54
C GLY A 21 -3.16 -1.08 -13.72
N ALA A 22 -4.50 -1.20 -13.73
CA ALA A 22 -5.20 -2.26 -12.99
C ALA A 22 -4.73 -3.66 -13.39
N GLU A 23 -4.51 -3.90 -14.68
CA GLU A 23 -4.01 -5.19 -15.17
C GLU A 23 -2.66 -5.56 -14.58
N ARG A 24 -1.77 -4.58 -14.43
CA ARG A 24 -0.45 -4.81 -13.83
C ARG A 24 -0.57 -5.23 -12.38
N VAL A 25 -1.45 -4.57 -11.62
CA VAL A 25 -1.69 -4.92 -10.22
C VAL A 25 -2.26 -6.32 -10.13
N ALA A 26 -3.27 -6.61 -10.95
CA ALA A 26 -3.90 -7.95 -10.97
C ALA A 26 -2.87 -9.03 -11.30
N THR A 27 -2.02 -8.81 -12.30
CA THR A 27 -0.99 -9.76 -12.71
C THR A 27 0.00 -10.03 -11.56
N LEU A 28 0.39 -9.01 -10.81
CA LEU A 28 1.28 -9.19 -9.67
C LEU A 28 0.61 -9.99 -8.55
N LEU A 29 -0.66 -9.72 -8.27
CA LEU A 29 -1.41 -10.46 -7.24
C LEU A 29 -1.62 -11.93 -7.60
N GLU A 30 -1.80 -12.22 -8.87
CA GLU A 30 -1.98 -13.60 -9.37
C GLU A 30 -0.66 -14.34 -9.55
N GLY A 31 0.47 -13.61 -9.56
CA GLY A 31 1.78 -14.17 -9.84
C GLY A 31 2.40 -14.89 -8.64
N PRO A 32 3.62 -15.42 -8.82
CA PRO A 32 4.30 -16.20 -7.79
C PRO A 32 4.95 -15.36 -6.70
N ASP A 33 5.18 -14.08 -6.95
CA ASP A 33 5.88 -13.22 -6.01
C ASP A 33 4.95 -12.75 -4.88
N PRO A 34 5.42 -12.74 -3.63
CA PRO A 34 4.60 -12.28 -2.51
C PRO A 34 4.19 -10.82 -2.68
N CYS A 35 2.92 -10.53 -2.41
CA CYS A 35 2.39 -9.18 -2.32
C CYS A 35 2.00 -8.90 -0.89
N LEU A 36 2.44 -7.75 -0.38
CA LEU A 36 2.12 -7.34 0.98
C LEU A 36 1.63 -5.89 0.98
N ALA A 37 1.02 -5.49 2.07
CA ALA A 37 0.56 -4.12 2.23
C ALA A 37 0.56 -3.75 3.71
N CYS A 38 0.73 -2.47 3.98
CA CYS A 38 0.72 -1.92 5.33
C CYS A 38 -0.70 -1.92 5.89
N PHE A 39 -0.82 -2.18 7.19
CA PHE A 39 -2.12 -2.17 7.87
C PHE A 39 -2.93 -0.89 7.61
N ILE A 40 -2.25 0.26 7.48
CA ILE A 40 -2.91 1.56 7.29
C ILE A 40 -3.68 1.63 5.97
N THR A 41 -3.26 0.86 4.98
CA THR A 41 -3.93 0.82 3.68
C THR A 41 -5.38 0.34 3.79
N ARG A 42 -5.67 -0.55 4.74
CA ARG A 42 -7.05 -0.99 4.99
C ARG A 42 -7.93 0.19 5.39
N MET A 43 -7.44 1.03 6.29
CA MET A 43 -8.18 2.22 6.70
C MET A 43 -8.33 3.21 5.55
N GLU A 44 -7.27 3.41 4.76
CA GLU A 44 -7.32 4.36 3.66
C GLU A 44 -8.34 3.96 2.59
N VAL A 45 -8.39 2.68 2.24
CA VAL A 45 -9.39 2.19 1.29
C VAL A 45 -10.80 2.36 1.85
N LEU A 46 -11.00 1.94 3.10
CA LEU A 46 -12.30 2.01 3.76
C LEU A 46 -12.81 3.45 3.82
N TYR A 47 -12.01 4.39 4.32
CA TYR A 47 -12.48 5.76 4.49
C TYR A 47 -12.64 6.51 3.18
N ARG A 48 -11.76 6.28 2.20
CA ARG A 48 -11.86 6.96 0.90
C ARG A 48 -13.14 6.57 0.16
N VAL A 49 -13.42 5.28 0.11
CA VAL A 49 -14.64 4.79 -0.54
C VAL A 49 -15.87 5.26 0.24
N TRP A 50 -15.83 5.18 1.57
CA TRP A 50 -16.92 5.66 2.43
C TRP A 50 -17.22 7.12 2.17
N LYS A 51 -16.18 7.96 2.13
CA LYS A 51 -16.32 9.40 1.90
C LYS A 51 -16.93 9.71 0.53
N ASP A 52 -16.51 8.98 -0.50
CA ASP A 52 -16.90 9.26 -1.87
C ASP A 52 -18.23 8.59 -2.27
N GLU A 53 -18.52 7.41 -1.71
CA GLU A 53 -19.64 6.57 -2.15
C GLU A 53 -20.58 6.12 -1.03
N GLY A 54 -20.26 6.47 0.21
CA GLY A 54 -21.08 6.12 1.38
C GLY A 54 -20.53 4.92 2.16
N GLU A 55 -21.03 4.76 3.39
CA GLU A 55 -20.56 3.74 4.32
C GLU A 55 -20.67 2.32 3.76
N ARG A 56 -21.79 2.01 3.15
CA ARG A 56 -22.05 0.66 2.62
C ARG A 56 -20.99 0.28 1.56
N SER A 57 -20.72 1.18 0.64
CA SER A 57 -19.70 0.95 -0.38
C SER A 57 -18.30 0.85 0.23
N GLY A 58 -18.01 1.66 1.24
CA GLY A 58 -16.74 1.59 1.97
C GLY A 58 -16.55 0.25 2.64
N ARG A 59 -17.54 -0.26 3.34
CA ARG A 59 -17.46 -1.57 4.01
C ARG A 59 -17.33 -2.70 3.01
N LEU A 60 -18.03 -2.62 1.87
CA LEU A 60 -17.91 -3.61 0.81
C LEU A 60 -16.51 -3.62 0.22
N ALA A 61 -15.93 -2.44 -0.05
CA ALA A 61 -14.57 -2.33 -0.56
C ALA A 61 -13.57 -2.96 0.41
N TYR A 62 -13.75 -2.72 1.71
CA TYR A 62 -12.90 -3.32 2.75
C TYR A 62 -13.00 -4.86 2.75
N GLU A 63 -14.21 -5.40 2.66
CA GLU A 63 -14.40 -6.85 2.60
C GLU A 63 -13.74 -7.46 1.37
N GLN A 64 -13.89 -6.82 0.22
CA GLN A 64 -13.26 -7.27 -1.02
C GLN A 64 -11.73 -7.23 -0.91
N LEU A 65 -11.19 -6.20 -0.28
CA LEU A 65 -9.76 -6.06 -0.04
C LEU A 65 -9.23 -7.23 0.81
N GLN A 66 -9.99 -7.64 1.82
CA GLN A 66 -9.60 -8.76 2.69
C GLN A 66 -9.53 -10.10 1.94
N SER A 67 -10.22 -10.22 0.80
CA SER A 67 -10.21 -11.45 0.01
C SER A 67 -9.04 -11.54 -0.98
N LEU A 68 -8.27 -10.47 -1.15
CA LEU A 68 -7.11 -10.48 -2.03
C LEU A 68 -5.94 -11.24 -1.42
N PRO A 69 -5.07 -11.85 -2.24
CA PRO A 69 -3.91 -12.59 -1.73
C PRO A 69 -2.78 -11.65 -1.29
N ILE A 70 -3.04 -10.89 -0.25
CA ILE A 70 -2.12 -9.90 0.30
C ILE A 70 -1.74 -10.31 1.72
N GLN A 71 -0.43 -10.25 2.01
CA GLN A 71 0.06 -10.39 3.37
C GLN A 71 0.01 -9.01 4.05
N TRP A 72 -0.84 -8.88 5.06
CA TRP A 72 -0.98 -7.63 5.78
C TRP A 72 0.10 -7.50 6.84
N VAL A 73 0.79 -6.38 6.82
CA VAL A 73 1.85 -6.07 7.77
C VAL A 73 1.28 -5.16 8.85
N ASP A 74 1.13 -5.72 10.05
CA ASP A 74 0.58 -4.99 11.18
C ASP A 74 1.64 -4.12 11.86
N GLN A 75 1.19 -3.21 12.71
CA GLN A 75 2.06 -2.29 13.42
C GLN A 75 2.94 -3.07 14.43
N THR A 76 4.23 -2.79 14.38
CA THR A 76 5.22 -3.29 15.32
C THR A 76 6.11 -2.12 15.74
N GLU A 77 6.87 -2.30 16.81
CA GLU A 77 7.79 -1.24 17.23
C GLU A 77 8.86 -0.92 16.15
N PRO A 78 9.52 -1.90 15.52
CA PRO A 78 10.44 -1.58 14.44
C PRO A 78 9.79 -0.81 13.29
N LEU A 79 8.57 -1.15 12.92
CA LEU A 79 7.84 -0.45 11.88
C LEU A 79 7.50 0.99 12.31
N LEU A 80 7.07 1.16 13.55
CA LEU A 80 6.78 2.48 14.11
C LEU A 80 8.01 3.38 14.06
N LEU A 81 9.17 2.87 14.51
CA LEU A 81 10.40 3.64 14.52
C LEU A 81 10.85 4.03 13.11
N GLU A 82 10.77 3.10 12.15
CA GLU A 82 11.14 3.38 10.77
C GLU A 82 10.20 4.40 10.14
N ALA A 83 8.90 4.27 10.34
CA ALA A 83 7.91 5.23 9.84
C ALA A 83 8.15 6.62 10.42
N SER A 84 8.51 6.69 11.71
CA SER A 84 8.82 7.95 12.39
C SER A 84 10.07 8.61 11.80
N ARG A 85 11.10 7.82 11.55
CA ARG A 85 12.33 8.31 10.91
C ARG A 85 12.01 8.91 9.54
N ILE A 86 11.24 8.20 8.74
CA ILE A 86 10.86 8.65 7.40
C ILE A 86 10.04 9.93 7.48
N LYS A 87 9.04 9.97 8.36
CA LYS A 87 8.19 11.16 8.52
C LYS A 87 8.99 12.39 8.96
N ALA A 88 9.99 12.20 9.81
CA ALA A 88 10.84 13.28 10.28
C ALA A 88 11.76 13.84 9.19
N SER A 89 12.09 13.02 8.17
CA SER A 89 13.10 13.34 7.16
C SER A 89 12.52 13.66 5.78
N HIS A 90 11.24 13.40 5.54
CA HIS A 90 10.63 13.51 4.22
C HIS A 90 9.26 14.20 4.30
N PRO A 91 8.85 14.92 3.24
CA PRO A 91 7.55 15.60 3.21
C PRO A 91 6.42 14.65 2.83
N LEU A 92 6.33 13.50 3.50
CA LEU A 92 5.27 12.53 3.29
C LEU A 92 4.15 12.70 4.30
N SER A 93 2.93 12.29 3.92
CA SER A 93 1.84 12.15 4.89
C SER A 93 2.18 11.05 5.90
N VAL A 94 1.49 11.04 7.04
CA VAL A 94 1.67 9.98 8.04
C VAL A 94 1.40 8.60 7.43
N ALA A 95 0.32 8.47 6.68
CA ALA A 95 -0.02 7.19 6.04
C ALA A 95 1.07 6.73 5.07
N ASP A 96 1.58 7.64 4.24
CA ASP A 96 2.63 7.32 3.27
C ASP A 96 3.94 6.95 3.97
N ALA A 97 4.23 7.57 5.12
CA ALA A 97 5.40 7.18 5.91
C ALA A 97 5.28 5.74 6.43
N TRP A 98 4.10 5.31 6.90
CA TRP A 98 3.86 3.93 7.30
C TRP A 98 4.04 2.97 6.12
N ILE A 99 3.52 3.34 4.95
CA ILE A 99 3.61 2.50 3.74
C ILE A 99 5.07 2.36 3.29
N ALA A 100 5.79 3.47 3.22
CA ALA A 100 7.21 3.45 2.85
C ALA A 100 8.04 2.59 3.83
N ALA A 101 7.80 2.74 5.12
CA ALA A 101 8.47 1.94 6.15
C ALA A 101 8.20 0.45 5.95
N THR A 102 6.97 0.09 5.62
CA THR A 102 6.59 -1.30 5.35
C THR A 102 7.40 -1.87 4.18
N ALA A 103 7.49 -1.13 3.08
CA ALA A 103 8.26 -1.56 1.93
C ALA A 103 9.74 -1.73 2.26
N ILE A 104 10.32 -0.77 2.97
CA ILE A 104 11.74 -0.81 3.33
C ILE A 104 12.06 -1.99 4.25
N LEU A 105 11.32 -2.15 5.36
CA LEU A 105 11.60 -3.23 6.31
C LEU A 105 11.32 -4.61 5.73
N SER A 106 10.38 -4.71 4.81
CA SER A 106 10.06 -5.97 4.15
C SER A 106 10.95 -6.25 2.93
N ARG A 107 11.83 -5.32 2.58
CA ARG A 107 12.68 -5.39 1.38
C ARG A 107 11.85 -5.65 0.12
N ALA A 108 10.70 -4.99 0.04
CA ALA A 108 9.77 -5.12 -1.06
C ALA A 108 9.86 -3.91 -1.97
N THR A 109 9.54 -4.12 -3.25
CA THR A 109 9.43 -3.03 -4.21
C THR A 109 8.06 -2.38 -4.05
N LEU A 110 8.02 -1.08 -3.83
CA LEU A 110 6.76 -0.36 -3.66
C LEU A 110 6.08 -0.15 -5.02
N LEU A 111 4.87 -0.64 -5.15
CA LEU A 111 4.02 -0.38 -6.31
C LEU A 111 3.07 0.76 -5.98
N ASN A 112 3.26 1.91 -6.62
CA ASN A 112 2.51 3.12 -6.31
C ASN A 112 2.26 3.97 -7.55
N LYS A 113 1.32 4.92 -7.40
CA LYS A 113 1.07 5.98 -8.36
C LYS A 113 1.21 7.36 -7.71
N ASP A 114 1.70 7.41 -6.48
CA ASP A 114 1.77 8.63 -5.70
C ASP A 114 3.10 9.34 -5.94
N PRO A 115 3.10 10.56 -6.51
CA PRO A 115 4.33 11.30 -6.76
C PRO A 115 5.10 11.68 -5.49
N GLU A 116 4.45 11.66 -4.32
CA GLU A 116 5.14 11.96 -3.05
C GLU A 116 6.30 11.00 -2.78
N PHE A 117 6.25 9.77 -3.28
CA PHE A 117 7.33 8.80 -3.08
C PHE A 117 8.53 9.00 -4.01
N GLU A 118 8.40 9.77 -5.06
CA GLU A 118 9.47 9.93 -6.08
C GLU A 118 10.78 10.44 -5.48
N ALA A 119 10.72 11.27 -4.46
CA ALA A 119 11.90 11.84 -3.81
C ALA A 119 12.61 10.84 -2.89
N MET A 120 12.01 9.70 -2.59
CA MET A 120 12.60 8.69 -1.73
C MET A 120 13.50 7.74 -2.53
N THR A 121 14.78 7.73 -2.18
CA THR A 121 15.75 6.85 -2.85
C THR A 121 16.11 5.62 -2.02
N GLU A 122 15.61 5.52 -0.78
CA GLU A 122 15.93 4.43 0.15
C GLU A 122 15.14 3.15 -0.15
N MET A 123 14.21 3.19 -1.08
CA MET A 123 13.40 2.01 -1.41
C MET A 123 13.26 1.85 -2.92
N ASP A 124 13.12 0.60 -3.33
CA ASP A 124 12.77 0.29 -4.71
C ASP A 124 11.28 0.59 -4.94
N GLN A 125 10.97 1.16 -6.10
CA GLN A 125 9.58 1.49 -6.42
C GLN A 125 9.32 1.44 -7.92
N VAL A 126 8.08 1.20 -8.25
CA VAL A 126 7.59 1.15 -9.64
C VAL A 126 6.24 1.84 -9.78
#